data_23dcd9b76defe28e4708824ee6f0f513
#
_entry.id   23dcd9b76defe28e4708824ee6f0f513
#
_cell.length_a   1.000
_cell.length_b   1.000
_cell.length_c   1.000
_cell.angle_alpha   90.00
_cell.angle_beta   90.00
_cell.angle_gamma   90.00
#
_symmetry.space_group_name_H-M   'P 1'
#
loop_
_entity.id
_entity.type
_entity.pdbx_description
1 polymer ?
#
loop_
_entity_poly.entity_id
_entity_poly.type
_entity_poly.pdbx_seq_one_letter_code
_entity_poly.pdbx_strand_id
1 'polypeptide(L)'
;TGPRYCPSIEDKIVRFADKERHQLFVEPLGRDTEEMYLQGFSTSLPTDVQQDMVHSLPGFSDAEIMRYAYAIEYDCADPLQLFPTLAFKQHDGLYGAGQFNGTSGYEEAAAQGLVAGINAALSVLGKPPLILPRSGSYIGTLIDDLVTRGTNEPYRMMTSRSEFRLLLRQDNADLRLTPTGYACGLIPEERYRAFLRKREQEQSEKARLEATFLSPEKVNPLLTSWGMDPVASGVSLADLLRRPGVTYAALAPLDAARPSLPLAVCHTVETDVKYAGYIRRELAEVDRQKKLESKSLPPDLPYSSIR
;
A
#
# COMPACT_ATOMS: atom_id res chain seq x y z
N THR A 1 -23.66 -2.93 -6.82
CA THR A 1 -22.60 -3.80 -7.36
C THR A 1 -22.05 -4.71 -6.27
N GLY A 2 -21.80 -6.00 -6.60
CA GLY A 2 -21.24 -6.97 -5.67
C GLY A 2 -19.75 -6.75 -5.38
N PRO A 3 -19.18 -7.44 -4.37
CA PRO A 3 -17.79 -7.31 -3.97
C PRO A 3 -16.83 -7.78 -5.06
N ARG A 4 -15.73 -7.03 -5.24
CA ARG A 4 -14.75 -7.29 -6.31
C ARG A 4 -14.03 -8.64 -6.18
N TYR A 5 -13.70 -9.07 -4.97
CA TYR A 5 -12.89 -10.28 -4.71
C TYR A 5 -13.63 -11.44 -4.07
N CYS A 6 -14.97 -11.32 -3.95
CA CYS A 6 -15.82 -12.41 -3.55
C CYS A 6 -16.97 -12.56 -4.56
N PRO A 7 -16.66 -12.86 -5.84
CA PRO A 7 -17.70 -13.00 -6.84
C PRO A 7 -18.58 -14.21 -6.53
N SER A 8 -19.87 -14.09 -6.80
CA SER A 8 -20.79 -15.22 -6.74
C SER A 8 -20.41 -16.28 -7.77
N ILE A 9 -20.97 -17.48 -7.65
CA ILE A 9 -20.73 -18.54 -8.62
C ILE A 9 -21.23 -18.13 -10.02
N GLU A 10 -22.32 -17.37 -10.08
CA GLU A 10 -22.88 -16.83 -11.34
C GLU A 10 -21.87 -15.90 -12.01
N ASP A 11 -21.26 -14.99 -11.26
CA ASP A 11 -20.21 -14.10 -11.77
C ASP A 11 -19.01 -14.88 -12.30
N LYS A 12 -18.61 -15.95 -11.58
CA LYS A 12 -17.49 -16.79 -12.01
C LYS A 12 -17.77 -17.50 -13.32
N ILE A 13 -18.97 -18.06 -13.46
CA ILE A 13 -19.39 -18.78 -14.68
C ILE A 13 -19.39 -17.81 -15.87
N VAL A 14 -19.84 -16.57 -15.69
CA VAL A 14 -19.87 -15.56 -16.76
C VAL A 14 -18.46 -15.04 -17.08
N ARG A 15 -17.69 -14.63 -16.05
CA ARG A 15 -16.37 -14.01 -16.26
C ARG A 15 -15.29 -14.99 -16.71
N PHE A 16 -15.43 -16.26 -16.35
CA PHE A 16 -14.47 -17.32 -16.64
C PHE A 16 -15.13 -18.48 -17.38
N ALA A 17 -16.01 -18.15 -18.33
CA ALA A 17 -16.73 -19.13 -19.14
C ALA A 17 -15.79 -20.01 -20.01
N ASP A 18 -14.57 -19.57 -20.23
CA ASP A 18 -13.50 -20.30 -20.91
C ASP A 18 -12.86 -21.40 -20.06
N LYS A 19 -13.15 -21.44 -18.74
CA LYS A 19 -12.60 -22.44 -17.82
C LYS A 19 -13.50 -23.68 -17.78
N GLU A 20 -12.87 -24.84 -17.87
CA GLU A 20 -13.57 -26.14 -17.82
C GLU A 20 -14.17 -26.43 -16.42
N ARG A 21 -13.65 -25.78 -15.36
CA ARG A 21 -14.07 -25.99 -13.98
C ARG A 21 -13.76 -24.79 -13.08
N HIS A 22 -14.50 -24.69 -11.98
CA HIS A 22 -14.28 -23.74 -10.92
C HIS A 22 -13.93 -24.47 -9.62
N GLN A 23 -12.87 -24.00 -8.94
CA GLN A 23 -12.42 -24.60 -7.68
C GLN A 23 -13.38 -24.23 -6.53
N LEU A 24 -13.78 -25.26 -5.77
CA LEU A 24 -14.47 -25.14 -4.50
C LEU A 24 -13.58 -25.70 -3.39
N PHE A 25 -13.71 -25.17 -2.18
CA PHE A 25 -13.08 -25.71 -0.99
C PHE A 25 -14.13 -26.08 0.02
N VAL A 26 -14.00 -27.27 0.64
CA VAL A 26 -14.84 -27.74 1.73
C VAL A 26 -14.01 -27.68 3.00
N GLU A 27 -14.40 -26.80 3.89
CA GLU A 27 -13.61 -26.46 5.08
C GLU A 27 -14.42 -26.71 6.35
N PRO A 28 -13.92 -27.46 7.36
CA PRO A 28 -14.63 -27.64 8.62
C PRO A 28 -14.74 -26.31 9.36
N LEU A 29 -15.93 -25.97 9.87
CA LEU A 29 -16.14 -24.76 10.67
C LEU A 29 -15.51 -24.84 12.07
N GLY A 30 -15.23 -26.03 12.56
CA GLY A 30 -14.62 -26.23 13.86
C GLY A 30 -14.20 -27.68 14.10
N ARG A 31 -13.57 -27.93 15.24
CA ARG A 31 -13.13 -29.31 15.62
C ARG A 31 -14.27 -30.16 16.22
N ASP A 32 -15.27 -29.50 16.78
CA ASP A 32 -16.34 -30.15 17.56
C ASP A 32 -17.70 -30.02 16.83
N THR A 33 -17.67 -29.82 15.48
CA THR A 33 -18.87 -29.74 14.66
C THR A 33 -18.65 -30.49 13.34
N GLU A 34 -19.75 -31.06 12.82
CA GLU A 34 -19.78 -31.66 11.48
C GLU A 34 -20.11 -30.64 10.37
N GLU A 35 -20.38 -29.39 10.76
CA GLU A 35 -20.66 -28.33 9.80
C GLU A 35 -19.43 -28.01 8.94
N MET A 36 -19.65 -27.95 7.63
CA MET A 36 -18.64 -27.60 6.64
C MET A 36 -18.99 -26.28 5.96
N TYR A 37 -17.97 -25.45 5.71
CA TYR A 37 -18.09 -24.27 4.89
C TYR A 37 -17.74 -24.59 3.44
N LEU A 38 -18.66 -24.29 2.54
CA LEU A 38 -18.46 -24.48 1.11
C LEU A 38 -17.95 -23.16 0.49
N GLN A 39 -16.64 -22.99 0.51
CA GLN A 39 -16.01 -21.77 -0.02
C GLN A 39 -15.98 -21.77 -1.55
N GLY A 40 -16.31 -20.62 -2.11
CA GLY A 40 -16.28 -20.43 -3.55
C GLY A 40 -17.60 -20.72 -4.26
N PHE A 41 -18.66 -21.07 -3.51
CA PHE A 41 -19.99 -21.39 -4.02
C PHE A 41 -21.08 -20.40 -3.57
N SER A 42 -20.67 -19.17 -3.21
CA SER A 42 -21.60 -18.09 -2.85
C SER A 42 -22.52 -17.77 -4.03
N THR A 43 -23.80 -17.57 -3.74
CA THR A 43 -24.83 -17.28 -4.74
C THR A 43 -25.91 -16.37 -4.17
N SER A 44 -26.62 -15.65 -5.04
CA SER A 44 -27.81 -14.85 -4.73
C SER A 44 -29.11 -15.51 -5.15
N LEU A 45 -29.04 -16.72 -5.68
CA LEU A 45 -30.23 -17.45 -6.17
C LEU A 45 -31.17 -17.86 -5.02
N PRO A 46 -32.44 -18.12 -5.31
CA PRO A 46 -33.41 -18.59 -4.32
C PRO A 46 -33.00 -19.89 -3.62
N THR A 47 -33.47 -20.11 -2.40
CA THR A 47 -33.07 -21.23 -1.54
C THR A 47 -33.33 -22.62 -2.14
N ASP A 48 -34.41 -22.79 -2.85
CA ASP A 48 -34.73 -24.02 -3.57
C ASP A 48 -33.69 -24.34 -4.66
N VAL A 49 -33.28 -23.33 -5.42
CA VAL A 49 -32.20 -23.46 -6.42
C VAL A 49 -30.87 -23.76 -5.77
N GLN A 50 -30.55 -23.14 -4.60
CA GLN A 50 -29.33 -23.43 -3.88
C GLN A 50 -29.26 -24.89 -3.41
N GLN A 51 -30.40 -25.46 -3.00
CA GLN A 51 -30.48 -26.87 -2.60
C GLN A 51 -30.09 -27.76 -3.80
N ASP A 52 -30.71 -27.53 -4.95
CA ASP A 52 -30.44 -28.29 -6.17
C ASP A 52 -28.98 -28.13 -6.64
N MET A 53 -28.44 -26.91 -6.53
CA MET A 53 -27.03 -26.64 -6.85
C MET A 53 -26.07 -27.43 -5.97
N VAL A 54 -26.30 -27.45 -4.67
CA VAL A 54 -25.44 -28.21 -3.72
C VAL A 54 -25.55 -29.71 -3.98
N HIS A 55 -26.75 -30.23 -4.18
CA HIS A 55 -26.99 -31.65 -4.47
C HIS A 55 -26.39 -32.10 -5.81
N SER A 56 -26.20 -31.18 -6.76
CA SER A 56 -25.54 -31.49 -8.05
C SER A 56 -24.05 -31.74 -7.94
N LEU A 57 -23.42 -31.36 -6.79
CA LEU A 57 -22.00 -31.57 -6.58
C LEU A 57 -21.69 -33.02 -6.21
N PRO A 58 -20.63 -33.63 -6.77
CA PRO A 58 -20.24 -34.99 -6.41
C PRO A 58 -19.97 -35.13 -4.92
N GLY A 59 -20.68 -36.05 -4.26
CA GLY A 59 -20.55 -36.31 -2.83
C GLY A 59 -21.44 -35.45 -1.90
N PHE A 60 -22.31 -34.60 -2.48
CA PHE A 60 -23.21 -33.72 -1.72
C PHE A 60 -24.69 -34.01 -1.97
N SER A 61 -25.04 -35.17 -2.55
CA SER A 61 -26.42 -35.52 -2.86
C SER A 61 -27.36 -35.50 -1.65
N ASP A 62 -26.85 -35.78 -0.45
CA ASP A 62 -27.61 -35.87 0.78
C ASP A 62 -27.23 -34.75 1.78
N ALA A 63 -26.55 -33.72 1.29
CA ALA A 63 -26.08 -32.62 2.14
C ALA A 63 -27.27 -31.76 2.60
N GLU A 64 -27.33 -31.47 3.90
CA GLU A 64 -28.27 -30.54 4.51
C GLU A 64 -27.64 -29.14 4.57
N ILE A 65 -28.31 -28.12 4.04
CA ILE A 65 -27.83 -26.73 4.09
C ILE A 65 -28.25 -26.12 5.43
N MET A 66 -27.30 -25.94 6.33
CA MET A 66 -27.53 -25.30 7.63
C MET A 66 -27.72 -23.79 7.51
N ARG A 67 -27.07 -23.15 6.54
CA ARG A 67 -27.20 -21.71 6.25
C ARG A 67 -27.05 -21.46 4.76
N TYR A 68 -28.09 -20.90 4.14
CA TYR A 68 -28.06 -20.52 2.74
C TYR A 68 -27.11 -19.36 2.48
N ALA A 69 -26.53 -19.34 1.28
CA ALA A 69 -25.78 -18.22 0.77
C ALA A 69 -26.67 -16.99 0.52
N TYR A 70 -26.07 -15.81 0.55
CA TYR A 70 -26.78 -14.55 0.33
C TYR A 70 -25.94 -13.60 -0.52
N ALA A 71 -26.62 -12.70 -1.21
CA ALA A 71 -25.95 -11.66 -1.97
C ALA A 71 -25.51 -10.52 -1.03
N ILE A 72 -24.35 -9.93 -1.33
CA ILE A 72 -23.92 -8.68 -0.76
C ILE A 72 -23.89 -7.64 -1.87
N GLU A 73 -24.65 -6.55 -1.67
CA GLU A 73 -24.61 -5.38 -2.54
C GLU A 73 -24.14 -4.16 -1.74
N TYR A 74 -23.43 -3.29 -2.43
CA TYR A 74 -22.89 -2.07 -1.83
C TYR A 74 -23.60 -0.85 -2.40
N ASP A 75 -24.25 -0.09 -1.53
CA ASP A 75 -24.64 1.27 -1.82
C ASP A 75 -23.43 2.19 -1.60
N CYS A 76 -23.24 3.16 -2.48
CA CYS A 76 -22.19 4.14 -2.36
C CYS A 76 -22.64 5.49 -2.89
N ALA A 77 -22.08 6.57 -2.32
CA ALA A 77 -22.13 7.89 -2.91
C ALA A 77 -21.08 8.00 -4.02
N ASP A 78 -21.32 8.86 -4.99
CA ASP A 78 -20.32 9.19 -6.00
C ASP A 78 -19.14 9.91 -5.33
N PRO A 79 -17.93 9.32 -5.29
CA PRO A 79 -16.80 9.93 -4.61
C PRO A 79 -16.29 11.23 -5.26
N LEU A 80 -16.70 11.54 -6.49
CA LEU A 80 -16.43 12.82 -7.14
C LEU A 80 -17.10 13.99 -6.41
N GLN A 81 -18.07 13.73 -5.52
CA GLN A 81 -18.69 14.73 -4.66
C GLN A 81 -17.83 15.10 -3.43
N LEU A 82 -16.71 14.42 -3.23
CA LEU A 82 -15.82 14.66 -2.09
C LEU A 82 -14.65 15.56 -2.48
N PHE A 83 -14.20 16.36 -1.51
CA PHE A 83 -12.89 17.00 -1.54
C PHE A 83 -11.78 15.99 -1.18
N PRO A 84 -10.50 16.31 -1.44
CA PRO A 84 -9.36 15.47 -0.98
C PRO A 84 -9.29 15.30 0.55
N THR A 85 -10.04 16.08 1.30
CA THR A 85 -10.24 15.99 2.75
C THR A 85 -11.26 14.93 3.15
N LEU A 86 -11.97 14.35 2.18
CA LEU A 86 -13.14 13.49 2.31
C LEU A 86 -14.40 14.20 2.84
N ALA A 87 -14.39 15.54 2.89
CA ALA A 87 -15.60 16.34 3.13
C ALA A 87 -16.46 16.37 1.86
N PHE A 88 -17.79 16.38 2.03
CA PHE A 88 -18.72 16.56 0.91
C PHE A 88 -18.68 18.01 0.40
N LYS A 89 -18.68 18.18 -0.93
CA LYS A 89 -18.65 19.51 -1.57
C LYS A 89 -19.93 20.31 -1.35
N GLN A 90 -21.06 19.62 -1.17
CA GLN A 90 -22.38 20.24 -1.07
C GLN A 90 -22.93 20.32 0.36
N HIS A 91 -22.24 19.74 1.34
CA HIS A 91 -22.71 19.64 2.72
C HIS A 91 -21.58 19.96 3.69
N ASP A 92 -21.61 21.13 4.27
CA ASP A 92 -20.62 21.55 5.26
C ASP A 92 -20.65 20.64 6.50
N GLY A 93 -19.46 20.27 6.98
CA GLY A 93 -19.30 19.44 8.17
C GLY A 93 -19.59 17.96 7.98
N LEU A 94 -20.00 17.51 6.79
CA LEU A 94 -20.24 16.11 6.48
C LEU A 94 -19.01 15.50 5.80
N TYR A 95 -18.59 14.33 6.28
CA TYR A 95 -17.44 13.57 5.75
C TYR A 95 -17.88 12.16 5.40
N GLY A 96 -17.37 11.62 4.29
CA GLY A 96 -17.60 10.25 3.86
C GLY A 96 -16.35 9.39 4.10
N ALA A 97 -16.52 8.12 4.50
CA ALA A 97 -15.41 7.18 4.66
C ALA A 97 -15.83 5.73 4.43
N GLY A 98 -14.89 4.92 3.93
CA GLY A 98 -15.08 3.49 3.77
C GLY A 98 -15.88 3.11 2.54
N GLN A 99 -16.65 2.03 2.66
CA GLN A 99 -17.43 1.45 1.58
C GLN A 99 -18.40 2.45 0.95
N PHE A 100 -18.92 3.35 1.76
CA PHE A 100 -19.84 4.42 1.30
C PHE A 100 -19.22 5.31 0.21
N ASN A 101 -17.89 5.42 0.18
CA ASN A 101 -17.17 6.14 -0.88
C ASN A 101 -16.78 5.24 -2.07
N GLY A 102 -17.37 4.05 -2.20
CA GLY A 102 -17.13 3.15 -3.32
C GLY A 102 -15.92 2.24 -3.18
N THR A 103 -15.37 2.05 -1.98
CA THR A 103 -14.30 1.06 -1.72
C THR A 103 -14.86 -0.23 -1.13
N SER A 104 -14.11 -1.35 -1.24
CA SER A 104 -14.56 -2.65 -0.72
C SER A 104 -13.54 -3.38 0.15
N GLY A 105 -12.63 -2.67 0.80
CA GLY A 105 -11.62 -3.28 1.68
C GLY A 105 -11.61 -2.67 3.07
N TYR A 106 -11.23 -3.46 4.07
CA TYR A 106 -11.11 -3.01 5.46
C TYR A 106 -10.01 -1.95 5.61
N GLU A 107 -8.89 -2.15 4.91
CA GLU A 107 -7.75 -1.24 4.93
C GLU A 107 -8.10 0.10 4.31
N GLU A 108 -8.83 0.10 3.20
CA GLU A 108 -9.34 1.30 2.55
C GLU A 108 -10.31 2.05 3.45
N ALA A 109 -11.19 1.33 4.14
CA ALA A 109 -12.14 1.92 5.07
C ALA A 109 -11.45 2.56 6.27
N ALA A 110 -10.48 1.86 6.87
CA ALA A 110 -9.70 2.36 7.99
C ALA A 110 -8.90 3.62 7.62
N ALA A 111 -8.25 3.62 6.44
CA ALA A 111 -7.48 4.75 5.93
C ALA A 111 -8.36 5.99 5.71
N GLN A 112 -9.53 5.81 5.08
CA GLN A 112 -10.48 6.90 4.85
C GLN A 112 -11.06 7.42 6.17
N GLY A 113 -11.45 6.52 7.09
CA GLY A 113 -11.97 6.91 8.40
C GLY A 113 -10.97 7.73 9.19
N LEU A 114 -9.68 7.34 9.16
CA LEU A 114 -8.62 8.10 9.80
C LEU A 114 -8.49 9.51 9.21
N VAL A 115 -8.42 9.64 7.88
CA VAL A 115 -8.24 10.95 7.21
C VAL A 115 -9.48 11.83 7.38
N ALA A 116 -10.69 11.27 7.24
CA ALA A 116 -11.94 11.99 7.46
C ALA A 116 -12.05 12.50 8.91
N GLY A 117 -11.72 11.65 9.89
CA GLY A 117 -11.73 12.01 11.31
C GLY A 117 -10.70 13.10 11.65
N ILE A 118 -9.50 13.02 11.09
CA ILE A 118 -8.47 14.08 11.26
C ILE A 118 -9.00 15.39 10.70
N ASN A 119 -9.53 15.39 9.47
CA ASN A 119 -9.98 16.61 8.82
C ASN A 119 -11.21 17.21 9.49
N ALA A 120 -12.13 16.39 9.97
CA ALA A 120 -13.25 16.85 10.77
C ALA A 120 -12.77 17.56 12.06
N ALA A 121 -11.82 16.96 12.78
CA ALA A 121 -11.25 17.56 13.97
C ALA A 121 -10.48 18.86 13.67
N LEU A 122 -9.66 18.88 12.61
CA LEU A 122 -8.91 20.08 12.20
C LEU A 122 -9.88 21.21 11.81
N SER A 123 -10.99 20.91 11.14
CA SER A 123 -12.02 21.88 10.78
C SER A 123 -12.63 22.52 12.02
N VAL A 124 -13.02 21.72 13.02
CA VAL A 124 -13.57 22.21 14.30
C VAL A 124 -12.55 23.09 15.05
N LEU A 125 -11.28 22.74 14.95
CA LEU A 125 -10.17 23.48 15.59
C LEU A 125 -9.72 24.72 14.80
N GLY A 126 -10.32 25.00 13.64
CA GLY A 126 -9.92 26.11 12.76
C GLY A 126 -8.49 25.96 12.21
N LYS A 127 -8.01 24.73 12.07
CA LYS A 127 -6.65 24.41 11.55
C LYS A 127 -6.71 24.06 10.06
N PRO A 128 -5.60 24.24 9.33
CA PRO A 128 -5.51 23.83 7.94
C PRO A 128 -5.79 22.33 7.77
N PRO A 129 -6.48 21.93 6.69
CA PRO A 129 -6.81 20.53 6.45
C PRO A 129 -5.57 19.69 6.11
N LEU A 130 -5.66 18.41 6.42
CA LEU A 130 -4.68 17.41 6.00
C LEU A 130 -5.05 16.89 4.60
N ILE A 131 -4.15 17.10 3.65
CA ILE A 131 -4.21 16.50 2.31
C ILE A 131 -2.93 15.70 2.10
N LEU A 132 -3.07 14.40 1.90
CA LEU A 132 -1.96 13.51 1.62
C LEU A 132 -1.73 13.41 0.11
N PRO A 133 -0.53 13.78 -0.39
CA PRO A 133 -0.26 13.68 -1.82
C PRO A 133 -0.07 12.22 -2.26
N ARG A 134 -0.33 11.92 -3.53
CA ARG A 134 -0.09 10.61 -4.14
C ARG A 134 1.34 10.11 -3.94
N SER A 135 2.31 10.99 -4.06
CA SER A 135 3.74 10.69 -3.84
C SER A 135 4.13 10.49 -2.37
N GLY A 136 3.24 10.83 -1.43
CA GLY A 136 3.48 10.74 0.00
C GLY A 136 2.98 9.45 0.65
N SER A 137 1.91 8.86 0.14
CA SER A 137 1.32 7.65 0.73
C SER A 137 0.36 6.93 -0.21
N TYR A 138 0.15 5.63 0.02
CA TYR A 138 -0.93 4.87 -0.62
C TYR A 138 -2.31 5.40 -0.23
N ILE A 139 -2.47 5.97 0.97
CA ILE A 139 -3.70 6.66 1.39
C ILE A 139 -3.95 7.88 0.49
N GLY A 140 -2.91 8.65 0.19
CA GLY A 140 -3.00 9.78 -0.74
C GLY A 140 -3.40 9.32 -2.15
N THR A 141 -2.79 8.25 -2.66
CA THR A 141 -3.16 7.65 -3.96
C THR A 141 -4.61 7.19 -3.98
N LEU A 142 -5.07 6.48 -2.92
CA LEU A 142 -6.44 6.03 -2.76
C LEU A 142 -7.44 7.18 -2.83
N ILE A 143 -7.24 8.20 -2.00
CA ILE A 143 -8.16 9.34 -1.91
C ILE A 143 -8.17 10.12 -3.23
N ASP A 144 -7.01 10.37 -3.81
CA ASP A 144 -6.91 11.08 -5.07
C ASP A 144 -7.62 10.33 -6.22
N ASP A 145 -7.43 9.02 -6.34
CA ASP A 145 -8.16 8.21 -7.33
C ASP A 145 -9.68 8.34 -7.15
N LEU A 146 -10.19 8.26 -5.92
CA LEU A 146 -11.62 8.37 -5.64
C LEU A 146 -12.18 9.75 -6.02
N VAL A 147 -11.55 10.83 -5.57
CA VAL A 147 -12.13 12.18 -5.70
C VAL A 147 -11.87 12.84 -7.05
N THR A 148 -10.94 12.30 -7.87
CA THR A 148 -10.61 12.84 -9.21
C THR A 148 -11.10 11.98 -10.35
N ARG A 149 -11.08 10.66 -10.20
CA ARG A 149 -11.45 9.70 -11.25
C ARG A 149 -12.79 9.02 -11.01
N GLY A 150 -13.24 9.00 -9.75
CA GLY A 150 -14.39 8.21 -9.33
C GLY A 150 -14.14 6.71 -9.44
N THR A 151 -15.21 5.93 -9.35
CA THR A 151 -15.12 4.49 -9.53
C THR A 151 -16.42 3.92 -10.08
N ASN A 152 -16.31 2.99 -11.04
CA ASN A 152 -17.46 2.27 -11.63
C ASN A 152 -17.61 0.87 -11.04
N GLU A 153 -16.66 0.44 -10.22
CA GLU A 153 -16.66 -0.86 -9.53
C GLU A 153 -16.08 -0.66 -8.12
N PRO A 154 -16.32 -1.58 -7.17
CA PRO A 154 -15.74 -1.46 -5.83
C PRO A 154 -14.21 -1.32 -5.88
N TYR A 155 -13.71 -0.16 -5.43
CA TYR A 155 -12.29 0.17 -5.48
C TYR A 155 -11.50 -0.65 -4.47
N ARG A 156 -10.36 -1.16 -4.90
CA ARG A 156 -9.34 -1.78 -4.05
C ARG A 156 -7.97 -1.15 -4.33
N MET A 157 -7.27 -0.80 -3.25
CA MET A 157 -5.91 -0.28 -3.34
C MET A 157 -4.93 -1.41 -3.66
N MET A 158 -4.23 -1.27 -4.77
CA MET A 158 -3.16 -2.17 -5.18
C MET A 158 -1.89 -1.35 -5.42
N THR A 159 -0.74 -1.97 -5.22
CA THR A 159 0.55 -1.31 -5.48
C THR A 159 0.69 -0.84 -6.94
N SER A 160 0.00 -1.50 -7.88
CA SER A 160 -0.02 -1.11 -9.30
C SER A 160 -0.73 0.21 -9.58
N ARG A 161 -1.53 0.73 -8.64
CA ARG A 161 -2.21 2.02 -8.77
C ARG A 161 -1.32 3.22 -8.46
N SER A 162 -0.19 2.98 -7.80
CA SER A 162 0.77 4.05 -7.50
C SER A 162 1.89 4.09 -8.53
N GLU A 163 2.23 5.28 -8.95
CA GLU A 163 3.36 5.62 -9.81
C GLU A 163 4.71 5.57 -9.04
N PHE A 164 4.67 5.68 -7.70
CA PHE A 164 5.83 5.93 -6.83
C PHE A 164 6.13 4.76 -5.87
N ARG A 165 6.13 3.53 -6.38
CA ARG A 165 6.25 2.32 -5.53
C ARG A 165 7.55 2.21 -4.75
N LEU A 166 8.66 2.74 -5.27
CA LEU A 166 9.95 2.73 -4.56
C LEU A 166 10.03 3.80 -3.47
N LEU A 167 9.24 4.87 -3.59
CA LEU A 167 9.10 5.86 -2.51
C LEU A 167 8.13 5.40 -1.42
N LEU A 168 7.05 4.69 -1.81
CA LEU A 168 5.96 4.29 -0.91
C LEU A 168 6.16 2.88 -0.35
N ARG A 169 7.33 2.62 0.23
CA ARG A 169 7.63 1.32 0.84
C ARG A 169 7.09 1.24 2.27
N GLN A 170 6.88 0.01 2.73
CA GLN A 170 6.46 -0.26 4.11
C GLN A 170 7.57 0.12 5.11
N ASP A 171 8.84 -0.20 4.78
CA ASP A 171 10.00 0.04 5.64
C ASP A 171 10.25 1.52 5.96
N ASN A 172 9.83 2.44 5.09
CA ASN A 172 9.99 3.88 5.24
C ASN A 172 8.69 4.66 5.54
N ALA A 173 7.60 3.97 5.84
CA ALA A 173 6.30 4.62 6.07
C ALA A 173 6.34 5.61 7.25
N ASP A 174 7.09 5.30 8.29
CA ASP A 174 7.29 6.17 9.43
C ASP A 174 8.06 7.45 9.06
N LEU A 175 9.08 7.35 8.20
CA LEU A 175 9.83 8.52 7.72
C LEU A 175 8.94 9.51 6.94
N ARG A 176 7.94 9.00 6.22
CA ARG A 176 7.03 9.80 5.41
C ARG A 176 5.86 10.39 6.21
N LEU A 177 5.31 9.65 7.17
CA LEU A 177 4.01 9.97 7.77
C LEU A 177 4.07 10.33 9.27
N THR A 178 5.09 9.92 10.04
CA THR A 178 5.17 10.26 11.48
C THR A 178 5.23 11.76 11.74
N PRO A 179 5.99 12.58 10.97
CA PRO A 179 5.96 14.04 11.15
C PRO A 179 4.57 14.63 10.93
N THR A 180 3.86 14.16 9.92
CA THR A 180 2.49 14.59 9.63
C THR A 180 1.53 14.21 10.75
N GLY A 181 1.60 12.95 11.22
CA GLY A 181 0.79 12.49 12.34
C GLY A 181 1.07 13.24 13.64
N TYR A 182 2.32 13.62 13.89
CA TYR A 182 2.68 14.46 15.03
C TYR A 182 2.10 15.88 14.91
N ALA A 183 2.21 16.50 13.74
CA ALA A 183 1.65 17.82 13.48
C ALA A 183 0.10 17.86 13.64
N CYS A 184 -0.58 16.76 13.33
CA CYS A 184 -2.01 16.60 13.53
C CYS A 184 -2.40 16.28 15.00
N GLY A 185 -1.41 16.06 15.89
CA GLY A 185 -1.66 15.73 17.29
C GLY A 185 -1.97 14.26 17.58
N LEU A 186 -1.75 13.35 16.61
CA LEU A 186 -2.02 11.90 16.75
C LEU A 186 -0.85 11.14 17.38
N ILE A 187 0.37 11.65 17.22
CA ILE A 187 1.59 10.99 17.69
C ILE A 187 2.05 11.70 18.97
N PRO A 188 2.14 10.99 20.11
CA PRO A 188 2.64 11.58 21.35
C PRO A 188 4.14 11.92 21.25
N GLU A 189 4.58 12.90 22.05
CA GLU A 189 5.95 13.44 22.06
C GLU A 189 7.04 12.35 22.22
N GLU A 190 6.79 11.39 23.12
CA GLU A 190 7.74 10.28 23.36
C GLU A 190 7.98 9.45 22.09
N ARG A 191 6.90 9.09 21.39
CA ARG A 191 6.97 8.33 20.14
C ARG A 191 7.63 9.14 19.03
N TYR A 192 7.35 10.44 18.97
CA TYR A 192 7.99 11.33 17.99
C TYR A 192 9.51 11.47 18.24
N ARG A 193 9.93 11.57 19.51
CA ARG A 193 11.36 11.56 19.86
C ARG A 193 12.05 10.24 19.50
N ALA A 194 11.38 9.12 19.70
CA ALA A 194 11.91 7.82 19.28
C ALA A 194 12.10 7.75 17.75
N PHE A 195 11.14 8.27 17.00
CA PHE A 195 11.24 8.41 15.54
C PHE A 195 12.42 9.32 15.13
N LEU A 196 12.60 10.46 15.76
CA LEU A 196 13.72 11.37 15.46
C LEU A 196 15.08 10.70 15.67
N ARG A 197 15.26 9.95 16.77
CA ARG A 197 16.50 9.17 17.01
C ARG A 197 16.74 8.13 15.93
N LYS A 198 15.71 7.39 15.52
CA LYS A 198 15.81 6.41 14.42
C LYS A 198 16.24 7.09 13.12
N ARG A 199 15.60 8.19 12.75
CA ARG A 199 15.92 8.95 11.54
C ARG A 199 17.37 9.47 11.55
N GLU A 200 17.84 9.98 12.68
CA GLU A 200 19.22 10.44 12.85
C GLU A 200 20.21 9.29 12.67
N GLN A 201 19.94 8.12 13.27
CA GLN A 201 20.78 6.94 13.10
C GLN A 201 20.87 6.50 11.64
N GLU A 202 19.76 6.48 10.92
CA GLU A 202 19.72 6.13 9.50
C GLU A 202 20.51 7.12 8.64
N GLN A 203 20.35 8.41 8.88
CA GLN A 203 21.06 9.47 8.14
C GLN A 203 22.59 9.45 8.42
N SER A 204 22.96 9.35 9.69
CA SER A 204 24.36 9.29 10.10
C SER A 204 25.06 8.06 9.54
N GLU A 205 24.39 6.91 9.56
CA GLU A 205 24.98 5.67 9.04
C GLU A 205 25.13 5.70 7.52
N LYS A 206 24.16 6.20 6.78
CA LYS A 206 24.28 6.38 5.31
C LYS A 206 25.46 7.29 4.98
N ALA A 207 25.60 8.43 5.66
CA ALA A 207 26.70 9.35 5.45
C ALA A 207 28.05 8.70 5.79
N ARG A 208 28.12 7.92 6.89
CA ARG A 208 29.33 7.20 7.30
C ARG A 208 29.75 6.16 6.26
N LEU A 209 28.81 5.36 5.74
CA LEU A 209 29.11 4.36 4.71
C LEU A 209 29.63 5.00 3.42
N GLU A 210 29.14 6.17 3.04
CA GLU A 210 29.62 6.90 1.87
C GLU A 210 31.00 7.50 2.09
N ALA A 211 31.31 7.95 3.30
CA ALA A 211 32.58 8.58 3.64
C ALA A 211 33.70 7.57 4.00
N THR A 212 33.37 6.31 4.26
CA THR A 212 34.34 5.30 4.68
C THR A 212 34.89 4.56 3.46
N PHE A 213 36.12 4.89 3.07
CA PHE A 213 36.82 4.26 1.94
C PHE A 213 37.79 3.18 2.41
N LEU A 214 37.86 2.09 1.65
CA LEU A 214 38.74 0.96 1.89
C LEU A 214 39.65 0.74 0.69
N SER A 215 40.87 0.31 0.96
CA SER A 215 41.84 -0.03 -0.11
C SER A 215 41.54 -1.40 -0.72
N PRO A 216 41.95 -1.64 -1.99
CA PRO A 216 41.80 -2.94 -2.66
C PRO A 216 42.37 -4.11 -1.87
N GLU A 217 43.49 -3.92 -1.19
CA GLU A 217 44.15 -4.98 -0.40
C GLU A 217 43.26 -5.49 0.75
N LYS A 218 42.46 -4.59 1.31
CA LYS A 218 41.52 -4.93 2.40
C LYS A 218 40.25 -5.62 1.89
N VAL A 219 39.78 -5.24 0.73
CA VAL A 219 38.45 -5.61 0.22
C VAL A 219 38.51 -6.85 -0.66
N ASN A 220 39.52 -6.97 -1.54
CA ASN A 220 39.59 -8.00 -2.57
C ASN A 220 39.60 -9.44 -2.04
N PRO A 221 40.27 -9.78 -0.91
CA PRO A 221 40.19 -11.14 -0.37
C PRO A 221 38.74 -11.55 -0.05
N LEU A 222 37.92 -10.64 0.48
CA LEU A 222 36.53 -10.90 0.82
C LEU A 222 35.65 -10.97 -0.44
N LEU A 223 35.85 -10.05 -1.40
CA LEU A 223 35.14 -10.10 -2.69
C LEU A 223 35.39 -11.41 -3.44
N THR A 224 36.64 -11.85 -3.47
CA THR A 224 37.01 -13.15 -4.09
C THR A 224 36.33 -14.33 -3.41
N SER A 225 36.25 -14.31 -2.06
CA SER A 225 35.53 -15.34 -1.31
C SER A 225 34.01 -15.38 -1.57
N TRP A 226 33.45 -14.25 -2.00
CA TRP A 226 32.05 -14.15 -2.43
C TRP A 226 31.85 -14.43 -3.92
N GLY A 227 32.92 -14.77 -4.67
CA GLY A 227 32.84 -14.97 -6.12
C GLY A 227 32.60 -13.68 -6.91
N MET A 228 33.00 -12.51 -6.36
CA MET A 228 32.82 -11.21 -6.97
C MET A 228 34.13 -10.67 -7.55
N ASP A 229 34.00 -9.86 -8.60
CA ASP A 229 35.16 -9.21 -9.22
C ASP A 229 35.87 -8.27 -8.24
N PRO A 230 37.22 -8.30 -8.23
CA PRO A 230 38.05 -7.43 -7.40
C PRO A 230 37.92 -5.98 -7.85
N VAL A 231 38.24 -5.04 -6.95
CA VAL A 231 38.31 -3.61 -7.24
C VAL A 231 39.75 -3.19 -7.52
N ALA A 232 39.95 -2.28 -8.44
CA ALA A 232 41.27 -1.74 -8.81
C ALA A 232 41.68 -0.48 -8.01
N SER A 233 40.73 0.19 -7.40
CA SER A 233 40.93 1.43 -6.64
C SER A 233 40.15 1.40 -5.32
N GLY A 234 40.40 2.38 -4.46
CA GLY A 234 39.67 2.55 -3.21
C GLY A 234 38.15 2.63 -3.46
N VAL A 235 37.37 1.95 -2.61
CA VAL A 235 35.93 1.83 -2.74
C VAL A 235 35.26 2.17 -1.41
N SER A 236 34.13 2.89 -1.45
CA SER A 236 33.36 3.18 -0.23
C SER A 236 32.59 1.94 0.26
N LEU A 237 32.27 1.90 1.56
CA LEU A 237 31.39 0.88 2.12
C LEU A 237 30.01 0.92 1.45
N ALA A 238 29.54 2.11 1.09
CA ALA A 238 28.26 2.28 0.35
C ALA A 238 28.34 1.65 -1.04
N ASP A 239 29.44 1.79 -1.77
CA ASP A 239 29.61 1.18 -3.09
C ASP A 239 29.70 -0.33 -3.02
N LEU A 240 30.34 -0.86 -1.97
CA LEU A 240 30.33 -2.31 -1.70
C LEU A 240 28.90 -2.81 -1.41
N LEU A 241 28.15 -2.08 -0.59
CA LEU A 241 26.76 -2.43 -0.26
C LEU A 241 25.83 -2.42 -1.47
N ARG A 242 26.10 -1.58 -2.48
CA ARG A 242 25.34 -1.52 -3.74
C ARG A 242 25.53 -2.77 -4.61
N ARG A 243 26.57 -3.57 -4.38
CA ARG A 243 26.78 -4.80 -5.16
C ARG A 243 25.68 -5.82 -4.90
N PRO A 244 25.19 -6.53 -5.94
CA PRO A 244 24.21 -7.59 -5.76
C PRO A 244 24.70 -8.65 -4.77
N GLY A 245 23.81 -9.09 -3.86
CA GLY A 245 24.14 -10.12 -2.86
C GLY A 245 24.88 -9.62 -1.62
N VAL A 246 25.50 -8.43 -1.63
CA VAL A 246 26.13 -7.86 -0.43
C VAL A 246 25.07 -7.30 0.50
N THR A 247 25.07 -7.70 1.77
CA THR A 247 24.18 -7.17 2.80
C THR A 247 24.93 -6.25 3.74
N TYR A 248 24.22 -5.41 4.48
CA TYR A 248 24.83 -4.59 5.52
C TYR A 248 25.57 -5.44 6.56
N ALA A 249 25.03 -6.63 6.90
CA ALA A 249 25.67 -7.57 7.81
C ALA A 249 26.98 -8.12 7.25
N ALA A 250 27.04 -8.40 5.94
CA ALA A 250 28.23 -8.95 5.28
C ALA A 250 29.44 -8.00 5.29
N LEU A 251 29.22 -6.69 5.48
CA LEU A 251 30.29 -5.69 5.58
C LEU A 251 31.02 -5.72 6.93
N ALA A 252 30.51 -6.41 7.96
CA ALA A 252 31.07 -6.41 9.30
C ALA A 252 32.59 -6.73 9.37
N PRO A 253 33.15 -7.69 8.62
CA PRO A 253 34.59 -7.98 8.66
C PRO A 253 35.47 -6.84 8.13
N LEU A 254 34.91 -5.97 7.29
CA LEU A 254 35.60 -4.82 6.70
C LEU A 254 35.46 -3.53 7.50
N ASP A 255 34.51 -3.48 8.43
CA ASP A 255 34.05 -2.27 9.11
C ASP A 255 34.23 -2.37 10.64
N ALA A 256 35.48 -2.20 11.10
CA ALA A 256 35.80 -2.25 12.52
C ALA A 256 35.14 -1.12 13.34
N ALA A 257 34.77 -0.02 12.71
CA ALA A 257 34.06 1.10 13.32
C ALA A 257 32.54 1.04 13.21
N ARG A 258 32.02 -0.11 12.83
CA ARG A 258 30.58 -0.31 12.66
C ARG A 258 29.82 -0.05 13.96
N PRO A 259 28.82 0.86 13.94
CA PRO A 259 28.00 1.11 15.12
C PRO A 259 27.03 -0.05 15.39
N SER A 260 26.68 -0.22 16.68
CA SER A 260 25.57 -1.11 17.06
C SER A 260 24.25 -0.41 16.83
N LEU A 261 23.54 -0.79 15.77
CA LEU A 261 22.27 -0.20 15.37
C LEU A 261 21.14 -1.23 15.46
N PRO A 262 19.89 -0.79 15.71
CA PRO A 262 18.71 -1.65 15.59
C PRO A 262 18.59 -2.26 14.20
N LEU A 263 18.11 -3.51 14.12
CA LEU A 263 17.97 -4.23 12.86
C LEU A 263 17.11 -3.47 11.83
N ALA A 264 16.05 -2.81 12.28
CA ALA A 264 15.20 -1.99 11.41
C ALA A 264 15.98 -0.84 10.75
N VAL A 265 16.89 -0.16 11.49
CA VAL A 265 17.77 0.88 10.95
C VAL A 265 18.73 0.29 9.91
N CYS A 266 19.35 -0.86 10.21
CA CYS A 266 20.25 -1.54 9.27
C CYS A 266 19.55 -1.90 7.95
N HIS A 267 18.31 -2.42 8.01
CA HIS A 267 17.53 -2.76 6.83
C HIS A 267 17.16 -1.53 5.99
N THR A 268 16.71 -0.45 6.64
CA THR A 268 16.38 0.80 5.93
C THR A 268 17.63 1.38 5.25
N VAL A 269 18.77 1.43 5.96
CA VAL A 269 20.05 1.90 5.40
C VAL A 269 20.47 1.05 4.19
N GLU A 270 20.42 -0.28 4.31
CA GLU A 270 20.75 -1.17 3.19
C GLU A 270 19.85 -0.91 1.98
N THR A 271 18.54 -0.84 2.19
CA THR A 271 17.57 -0.59 1.13
C THR A 271 17.80 0.76 0.46
N ASP A 272 17.96 1.81 1.24
CA ASP A 272 18.15 3.17 0.72
C ASP A 272 19.46 3.30 -0.07
N VAL A 273 20.55 2.68 0.38
CA VAL A 273 21.85 2.72 -0.31
C VAL A 273 21.76 1.95 -1.64
N LYS A 274 21.14 0.76 -1.65
CA LYS A 274 20.98 -0.06 -2.85
C LYS A 274 20.08 0.60 -3.89
N TYR A 275 18.99 1.21 -3.46
CA TYR A 275 18.00 1.80 -4.35
C TYR A 275 18.20 3.31 -4.60
N ALA A 276 19.27 3.92 -4.06
CA ALA A 276 19.51 5.35 -4.13
C ALA A 276 19.36 5.96 -5.55
N GLY A 277 19.86 5.26 -6.57
CA GLY A 277 19.76 5.70 -7.97
C GLY A 277 18.32 5.72 -8.50
N TYR A 278 17.53 4.71 -8.15
CA TYR A 278 16.13 4.61 -8.54
C TYR A 278 15.26 5.60 -7.78
N ILE A 279 15.46 5.72 -6.47
CA ILE A 279 14.78 6.70 -5.61
C ILE A 279 14.98 8.11 -6.13
N ARG A 280 16.21 8.48 -6.53
CA ARG A 280 16.52 9.79 -7.10
C ARG A 280 15.73 10.07 -8.39
N ARG A 281 15.55 9.07 -9.25
CA ARG A 281 14.76 9.21 -10.49
C ARG A 281 13.27 9.39 -10.17
N GLU A 282 12.71 8.63 -9.24
CA GLU A 282 11.31 8.83 -8.82
C GLU A 282 11.08 10.19 -8.18
N LEU A 283 12.01 10.69 -7.35
CA LEU A 283 11.92 12.03 -6.77
C LEU A 283 11.91 13.12 -7.83
N ALA A 284 12.76 12.99 -8.87
CA ALA A 284 12.74 13.92 -10.00
C ALA A 284 11.40 13.89 -10.75
N GLU A 285 10.78 12.72 -10.88
CA GLU A 285 9.44 12.59 -11.45
C GLU A 285 8.36 13.23 -10.59
N VAL A 286 8.42 13.04 -9.26
CA VAL A 286 7.53 13.74 -8.30
C VAL A 286 7.62 15.25 -8.48
N ASP A 287 8.84 15.80 -8.58
CA ASP A 287 9.03 17.25 -8.76
C ASP A 287 8.49 17.74 -10.09
N ARG A 288 8.61 16.92 -11.15
CA ARG A 288 8.02 17.22 -12.45
C ARG A 288 6.50 17.24 -12.39
N GLN A 289 5.88 16.25 -11.75
CA GLN A 289 4.43 16.19 -11.63
C GLN A 289 3.87 17.35 -10.79
N LYS A 290 4.51 17.69 -9.66
CA LYS A 290 4.11 18.86 -8.85
C LYS A 290 4.10 20.16 -9.66
N LYS A 291 5.09 20.34 -10.54
CA LYS A 291 5.12 21.50 -11.46
C LYS A 291 3.98 21.48 -12.47
N LEU A 292 3.57 20.31 -12.95
CA LEU A 292 2.43 20.17 -13.86
C LEU A 292 1.11 20.43 -13.13
N GLU A 293 0.92 19.89 -11.94
CA GLU A 293 -0.27 20.09 -11.10
C GLU A 293 -0.48 21.56 -10.72
N SER A 294 0.62 22.31 -10.52
CA SER A 294 0.54 23.75 -10.21
C SER A 294 0.26 24.63 -11.44
N LYS A 295 0.24 24.06 -12.65
CA LYS A 295 0.01 24.81 -13.88
C LYS A 295 -1.49 25.08 -14.06
N SER A 296 -1.86 26.36 -14.04
CA SER A 296 -3.23 26.78 -14.33
C SER A 296 -3.59 26.50 -15.79
N LEU A 297 -4.75 25.90 -16.01
CA LEU A 297 -5.31 25.75 -17.34
C LEU A 297 -6.09 27.02 -17.71
N PRO A 298 -6.01 27.51 -18.97
CA PRO A 298 -6.84 28.63 -19.41
C PRO A 298 -8.33 28.32 -19.25
N PRO A 299 -9.14 29.25 -18.75
CA PRO A 299 -10.58 29.03 -18.56
C PRO A 299 -11.34 28.73 -19.86
N ASP A 300 -10.82 29.21 -20.96
CA ASP A 300 -11.37 29.11 -22.32
C ASP A 300 -10.78 27.96 -23.14
N LEU A 301 -10.06 27.03 -22.49
CA LEU A 301 -9.45 25.90 -23.19
C LEU A 301 -10.54 25.01 -23.83
N PRO A 302 -10.50 24.81 -25.17
CA PRO A 302 -11.50 24.02 -25.86
C PRO A 302 -11.22 22.51 -25.64
N TYR A 303 -11.68 21.98 -24.51
CA TYR A 303 -11.43 20.57 -24.11
C TYR A 303 -11.90 19.55 -25.16
N SER A 304 -12.93 19.89 -25.94
CA SER A 304 -13.43 19.03 -27.03
C SER A 304 -12.45 18.87 -28.20
N SER A 305 -11.46 19.74 -28.33
CA SER A 305 -10.42 19.69 -29.36
C SER A 305 -9.14 18.95 -28.94
N ILE A 306 -9.04 18.56 -27.65
CA ILE A 306 -7.90 17.82 -27.12
C ILE A 306 -8.14 16.33 -27.40
N ARG A 307 -7.26 15.70 -28.15
CA ARG A 307 -7.25 14.26 -28.46
C ARG A 307 -6.42 13.47 -27.47
#